data_12e858aabe5232bbf8b19454a1d6f9b3
#
_entry.id   12e858aabe5232bbf8b19454a1d6f9b3
#
_cell.length_a   1.000
_cell.length_b   1.000
_cell.length_c   1.000
_cell.angle_alpha   90.00
_cell.angle_beta   90.00
_cell.angle_gamma   90.00
#
_symmetry.space_group_name_H-M   'P 1'
#
loop_
_entity.id
_entity.type
_entity.pdbx_description
1 polymer ?
#
loop_
_entity_poly.entity_id
_entity_poly.type
_entity_poly.pdbx_seq_one_letter_code
_entity_poly.pdbx_strand_id
1 'polypeptide(L)'
;DGVVTTYGYNSAKQLVETIRSATETTPETITSYIYDAAGRIISTRKDVGALTTVESTEYDDLGRVISTTDILGRVTRTQYSDDQLTTTVTTPSGSTLITKTYYDDFILLQTGTGQREIETQLELTQEGILTTTLSRGVVLLRSLENGFGQTIRQQQPNTKGGFIVTSNAYNDKGQLVRSQAEDMAPTATDYSELGSIVRQTVLLDELHPEDATKNRISESSTCYQIREDGIYQVQTSTTYNTEGLPVTQTAETMVSQLDPVLESKALSFDVYGQQSVQWTEYTAPARRTQFSRIPTSDIVAESLVVDGFTISQTNYAGIHSSQERSYTSTGMMLKQTDARGNIMTIESDLAGRAVQTTDTAGNMTIITYTPCCDAPASITNALGDTARYSYDIRGRKIAEYGTAIQPSCFAYDEAGRLTSLTTFRTDE
;
A
#
# COMPACT_ATOMS: atom_id res chain seq x y z
N ASP A 1 -17.17 17.03 -9.97
CA ASP A 1 -17.57 15.67 -10.44
C ASP A 1 -19.07 15.54 -10.78
N GLY A 2 -19.90 16.59 -10.48
CA GLY A 2 -21.35 16.53 -10.69
C GLY A 2 -22.13 15.58 -9.78
N VAL A 3 -21.46 14.91 -8.87
CA VAL A 3 -22.07 14.11 -7.81
C VAL A 3 -22.39 15.03 -6.65
N VAL A 4 -23.64 15.05 -6.21
CA VAL A 4 -24.09 15.89 -5.10
C VAL A 4 -23.85 15.17 -3.78
N THR A 5 -23.24 15.88 -2.83
CA THR A 5 -23.10 15.43 -1.44
C THR A 5 -23.78 16.45 -0.54
N THR A 6 -24.72 16.00 0.28
CA THR A 6 -25.40 16.81 1.29
C THR A 6 -24.92 16.42 2.68
N TYR A 7 -24.93 17.39 3.59
CA TYR A 7 -24.42 17.24 4.94
C TYR A 7 -25.48 17.64 5.94
N GLY A 8 -25.80 16.77 6.88
CA GLY A 8 -26.73 17.00 7.98
C GLY A 8 -25.99 17.25 9.29
N TYR A 9 -26.42 18.24 10.06
CA TYR A 9 -25.81 18.61 11.33
C TYR A 9 -26.83 18.62 12.46
N ASN A 10 -26.42 18.23 13.66
CA ASN A 10 -27.24 18.35 14.84
C ASN A 10 -27.23 19.79 15.44
N SER A 11 -27.96 20.01 16.52
CA SER A 11 -28.00 21.31 17.21
C SER A 11 -26.66 21.76 17.77
N ALA A 12 -25.74 20.83 18.05
CA ALA A 12 -24.38 21.10 18.49
C ALA A 12 -23.42 21.36 17.30
N LYS A 13 -23.92 21.45 16.06
CA LYS A 13 -23.16 21.65 14.81
C LYS A 13 -22.19 20.49 14.49
N GLN A 14 -22.46 19.30 14.99
CA GLN A 14 -21.71 18.10 14.64
C GLN A 14 -22.34 17.46 13.40
N LEU A 15 -21.53 16.96 12.48
CA LEU A 15 -21.96 16.26 11.29
C LEU A 15 -22.58 14.91 11.67
N VAL A 16 -23.89 14.75 11.52
CA VAL A 16 -24.60 13.50 11.87
C VAL A 16 -24.94 12.65 10.67
N GLU A 17 -24.93 13.23 9.47
CA GLU A 17 -25.27 12.51 8.26
C GLU A 17 -24.55 13.12 7.05
N THR A 18 -24.13 12.24 6.14
CA THR A 18 -23.65 12.61 4.80
C THR A 18 -24.39 11.75 3.79
N ILE A 19 -25.08 12.38 2.85
CA ILE A 19 -25.79 11.69 1.77
C ILE A 19 -25.10 12.02 0.46
N ARG A 20 -24.59 11.01 -0.23
CA ARG A 20 -23.99 11.12 -1.54
C ARG A 20 -24.95 10.55 -2.58
N SER A 21 -25.28 11.33 -3.60
CA SER A 21 -26.18 10.89 -4.67
C SER A 21 -25.67 9.65 -5.38
N ALA A 22 -26.60 8.84 -5.88
CA ALA A 22 -26.30 7.66 -6.68
C ALA A 22 -25.50 8.02 -7.94
N THR A 23 -24.69 7.07 -8.40
CA THR A 23 -24.02 7.07 -9.70
C THR A 23 -24.51 5.88 -10.53
N GLU A 24 -23.97 5.70 -11.72
CA GLU A 24 -24.27 4.54 -12.58
C GLU A 24 -23.87 3.20 -11.93
N THR A 25 -22.84 3.21 -11.07
CA THR A 25 -22.26 1.99 -10.47
C THR A 25 -22.48 1.88 -8.98
N THR A 26 -22.88 2.94 -8.32
CA THR A 26 -23.02 2.99 -6.86
C THR A 26 -24.38 3.60 -6.50
N PRO A 27 -25.21 2.90 -5.73
CA PRO A 27 -26.45 3.46 -5.18
C PRO A 27 -26.18 4.69 -4.31
N GLU A 28 -27.24 5.43 -3.97
CA GLU A 28 -27.14 6.45 -2.94
C GLU A 28 -26.45 5.89 -1.70
N THR A 29 -25.49 6.66 -1.19
CA THR A 29 -24.71 6.28 -0.02
C THR A 29 -25.02 7.22 1.12
N ILE A 30 -25.51 6.67 2.23
CA ILE A 30 -25.81 7.41 3.46
C ILE A 30 -24.78 6.98 4.51
N THR A 31 -24.07 7.96 5.10
CA THR A 31 -23.19 7.73 6.24
C THR A 31 -23.72 8.51 7.44
N SER A 32 -24.01 7.82 8.54
CA SER A 32 -24.56 8.40 9.76
C SER A 32 -23.57 8.24 10.91
N TYR A 33 -23.50 9.25 11.78
CA TYR A 33 -22.57 9.32 12.90
C TYR A 33 -23.31 9.48 14.22
N ILE A 34 -22.91 8.74 15.24
CA ILE A 34 -23.38 8.88 16.62
C ILE A 34 -22.22 9.37 17.47
N TYR A 35 -22.50 10.34 18.34
CA TYR A 35 -21.53 10.97 19.22
C TYR A 35 -21.84 10.68 20.69
N ASP A 36 -20.79 10.62 21.51
CA ASP A 36 -20.92 10.64 22.96
C ASP A 36 -21.14 12.07 23.49
N ALA A 37 -21.29 12.20 24.80
CA ALA A 37 -21.48 13.48 25.46
C ALA A 37 -20.26 14.44 25.34
N ALA A 38 -19.07 13.92 25.07
CA ALA A 38 -17.85 14.69 24.84
C ALA A 38 -17.68 15.11 23.38
N GLY A 39 -18.58 14.69 22.47
CA GLY A 39 -18.54 15.02 21.05
C GLY A 39 -17.65 14.12 20.20
N ARG A 40 -17.27 12.95 20.70
CA ARG A 40 -16.46 11.95 19.98
C ARG A 40 -17.37 10.96 19.26
N ILE A 41 -16.99 10.53 18.05
CA ILE A 41 -17.75 9.54 17.29
C ILE A 41 -17.64 8.17 17.98
N ILE A 42 -18.78 7.60 18.39
CA ILE A 42 -18.87 6.26 18.99
C ILE A 42 -19.46 5.23 18.04
N SER A 43 -20.12 5.65 16.95
CA SER A 43 -20.60 4.73 15.91
C SER A 43 -20.64 5.44 14.57
N THR A 44 -20.23 4.71 13.52
CA THR A 44 -20.40 5.10 12.13
C THR A 44 -21.19 4.01 11.41
N ARG A 45 -22.32 4.38 10.83
CA ARG A 45 -23.13 3.51 9.99
C ARG A 45 -23.05 3.98 8.54
N LYS A 46 -22.84 3.05 7.61
CA LYS A 46 -22.84 3.33 6.19
C LYS A 46 -23.83 2.40 5.47
N ASP A 47 -24.78 3.00 4.76
CA ASP A 47 -25.76 2.32 3.93
C ASP A 47 -25.47 2.59 2.45
N VAL A 48 -25.38 1.53 1.62
CA VAL A 48 -25.14 1.59 0.17
C VAL A 48 -26.14 0.65 -0.50
N GLY A 49 -27.29 1.18 -0.94
CA GLY A 49 -28.39 0.34 -1.40
C GLY A 49 -28.89 -0.59 -0.28
N ALA A 50 -28.82 -1.89 -0.51
CA ALA A 50 -29.21 -2.91 0.50
C ALA A 50 -28.10 -3.25 1.50
N LEU A 51 -26.86 -2.81 1.25
CA LEU A 51 -25.70 -3.09 2.09
C LEU A 51 -25.66 -2.11 3.25
N THR A 52 -25.55 -2.61 4.47
CA THR A 52 -25.34 -1.81 5.69
C THR A 52 -24.10 -2.29 6.42
N THR A 53 -23.22 -1.37 6.78
CA THR A 53 -22.06 -1.62 7.64
C THR A 53 -22.11 -0.71 8.86
N VAL A 54 -21.65 -1.21 10.01
CA VAL A 54 -21.57 -0.45 11.26
C VAL A 54 -20.23 -0.71 11.92
N GLU A 55 -19.57 0.37 12.31
CA GLU A 55 -18.35 0.36 13.10
C GLU A 55 -18.61 1.09 14.41
N SER A 56 -17.93 0.71 15.50
CA SER A 56 -18.07 1.41 16.78
C SER A 56 -16.73 1.55 17.50
N THR A 57 -16.64 2.60 18.33
CA THR A 57 -15.46 2.92 19.13
C THR A 57 -15.89 3.28 20.56
N GLU A 58 -15.22 2.71 21.55
CA GLU A 58 -15.41 3.01 22.96
C GLU A 58 -14.19 3.78 23.49
N TYR A 59 -14.42 4.71 24.38
CA TYR A 59 -13.40 5.57 24.98
C TYR A 59 -13.41 5.45 26.49
N ASP A 60 -12.24 5.64 27.11
CA ASP A 60 -12.14 5.83 28.55
C ASP A 60 -12.45 7.29 28.96
N ASP A 61 -12.41 7.56 30.27
CA ASP A 61 -12.67 8.88 30.84
C ASP A 61 -11.61 9.93 30.42
N LEU A 62 -10.44 9.51 29.99
CA LEU A 62 -9.38 10.37 29.46
C LEU A 62 -9.51 10.64 27.95
N GLY A 63 -10.49 10.02 27.30
CA GLY A 63 -10.72 10.17 25.85
C GLY A 63 -9.89 9.26 24.96
N ARG A 64 -9.22 8.25 25.52
CA ARG A 64 -8.41 7.29 24.78
C ARG A 64 -9.30 6.13 24.32
N VAL A 65 -9.02 5.58 23.14
CA VAL A 65 -9.75 4.43 22.59
C VAL A 65 -9.42 3.17 23.40
N ILE A 66 -10.44 2.51 23.97
CA ILE A 66 -10.32 1.24 24.70
C ILE A 66 -10.87 0.04 23.93
N SER A 67 -11.75 0.27 22.96
CA SER A 67 -12.33 -0.79 22.14
C SER A 67 -12.74 -0.25 20.77
N THR A 68 -12.51 -1.03 19.73
CA THR A 68 -13.05 -0.78 18.39
C THR A 68 -13.70 -2.05 17.86
N THR A 69 -14.89 -1.89 17.26
CA THR A 69 -15.59 -2.99 16.57
C THR A 69 -15.65 -2.66 15.09
N ASP A 70 -15.13 -3.53 14.25
CA ASP A 70 -15.13 -3.36 12.80
C ASP A 70 -16.46 -3.79 12.16
N ILE A 71 -16.58 -3.59 10.85
CA ILE A 71 -17.79 -3.92 10.06
C ILE A 71 -18.18 -5.40 10.09
N LEU A 72 -17.28 -6.30 10.46
CA LEU A 72 -17.54 -7.74 10.64
C LEU A 72 -17.90 -8.10 12.10
N GLY A 73 -18.00 -7.10 13.00
CA GLY A 73 -18.28 -7.29 14.42
C GLY A 73 -17.07 -7.80 15.22
N ARG A 74 -15.85 -7.73 14.66
CA ARG A 74 -14.64 -8.17 15.34
C ARG A 74 -14.14 -7.05 16.27
N VAL A 75 -13.78 -7.40 17.48
CA VAL A 75 -13.43 -6.43 18.53
C VAL A 75 -11.91 -6.43 18.77
N THR A 76 -11.31 -5.25 18.64
CA THR A 76 -9.94 -4.97 19.09
C THR A 76 -10.02 -4.18 20.40
N ARG A 77 -9.26 -4.58 21.42
CA ARG A 77 -9.23 -3.92 22.73
C ARG A 77 -7.88 -3.31 23.00
N THR A 78 -7.88 -2.11 23.60
CA THR A 78 -6.67 -1.41 24.03
C THR A 78 -6.73 -1.18 25.54
N GLN A 79 -5.68 -1.54 26.25
CA GLN A 79 -5.50 -1.29 27.67
C GLN A 79 -4.29 -0.40 27.88
N TYR A 80 -4.41 0.55 28.79
CA TYR A 80 -3.35 1.46 29.17
C TYR A 80 -2.93 1.19 30.61
N SER A 81 -1.64 1.22 30.91
CA SER A 81 -1.14 1.15 32.28
C SER A 81 -1.45 2.44 33.06
N ASP A 82 -1.42 2.38 34.38
CA ASP A 82 -1.70 3.52 35.24
C ASP A 82 -0.70 4.67 35.05
N ASP A 83 0.56 4.35 34.73
CA ASP A 83 1.60 5.33 34.40
C ASP A 83 1.48 5.86 32.96
N GLN A 84 0.56 5.33 32.16
CA GLN A 84 0.30 5.66 30.75
C GLN A 84 1.48 5.37 29.79
N LEU A 85 2.52 4.72 30.27
CA LEU A 85 3.73 4.42 29.47
C LEU A 85 3.64 3.06 28.75
N THR A 86 2.66 2.21 29.11
CA THR A 86 2.48 0.90 28.48
C THR A 86 1.08 0.78 27.90
N THR A 87 1.02 0.42 26.63
CA THR A 87 -0.21 0.14 25.91
C THR A 87 -0.25 -1.32 25.49
N THR A 88 -1.34 -2.01 25.79
CA THR A 88 -1.58 -3.40 25.33
C THR A 88 -2.77 -3.42 24.39
N VAL A 89 -2.53 -3.80 23.13
CA VAL A 89 -3.57 -4.00 22.13
C VAL A 89 -3.82 -5.49 21.97
N THR A 90 -5.08 -5.91 22.09
CA THR A 90 -5.52 -7.28 21.87
C THR A 90 -6.39 -7.32 20.62
N THR A 91 -5.96 -8.08 19.61
CA THR A 91 -6.67 -8.26 18.36
C THR A 91 -7.84 -9.25 18.50
N PRO A 92 -8.77 -9.34 17.54
CA PRO A 92 -9.84 -10.32 17.54
C PRO A 92 -9.36 -11.79 17.59
N SER A 93 -8.14 -12.07 17.14
CA SER A 93 -7.51 -13.41 17.24
C SER A 93 -7.05 -13.75 18.66
N GLY A 94 -7.06 -12.78 19.58
CA GLY A 94 -6.47 -12.91 20.90
C GLY A 94 -4.96 -12.66 20.92
N SER A 95 -4.34 -12.29 19.79
CA SER A 95 -2.94 -11.89 19.78
C SER A 95 -2.77 -10.53 20.46
N THR A 96 -1.65 -10.35 21.16
CA THR A 96 -1.34 -9.11 21.88
C THR A 96 -0.14 -8.41 21.29
N LEU A 97 -0.20 -7.08 21.29
CA LEU A 97 0.92 -6.18 21.06
C LEU A 97 1.06 -5.30 22.31
N ILE A 98 2.20 -5.37 22.97
CA ILE A 98 2.54 -4.55 24.13
C ILE A 98 3.60 -3.55 23.70
N THR A 99 3.30 -2.26 23.81
CA THR A 99 4.22 -1.17 23.50
C THR A 99 4.52 -0.41 24.77
N LYS A 100 5.80 -0.27 25.11
CA LYS A 100 6.28 0.57 26.21
C LYS A 100 7.01 1.77 25.65
N THR A 101 6.62 2.96 26.10
CA THR A 101 7.18 4.24 25.65
C THR A 101 7.86 4.99 26.79
N TYR A 102 8.66 5.99 26.46
CA TYR A 102 9.10 7.06 27.36
C TYR A 102 8.05 8.18 27.39
N TYR A 103 8.29 9.21 28.25
CA TYR A 103 7.42 10.37 28.41
C TYR A 103 7.33 11.27 27.15
N ASP A 104 8.25 11.10 26.20
CA ASP A 104 8.29 11.79 24.91
C ASP A 104 7.75 10.92 23.74
N ASP A 105 6.95 9.90 24.09
CA ASP A 105 6.38 8.91 23.15
C ASP A 105 7.41 8.03 22.41
N PHE A 106 8.69 8.10 22.79
CA PHE A 106 9.72 7.24 22.21
C PHE A 106 9.49 5.77 22.61
N ILE A 107 9.44 4.87 21.62
CA ILE A 107 9.18 3.44 21.83
C ILE A 107 10.43 2.74 22.34
N LEU A 108 10.38 2.26 23.59
CA LEU A 108 11.44 1.49 24.25
C LEU A 108 11.35 -0.01 23.92
N LEU A 109 10.13 -0.54 23.96
CA LEU A 109 9.91 -1.98 23.83
C LEU A 109 8.59 -2.23 23.11
N GLN A 110 8.64 -3.09 22.14
CA GLN A 110 7.45 -3.73 21.56
C GLN A 110 7.57 -5.24 21.73
N THR A 111 6.55 -5.89 22.30
CA THR A 111 6.52 -7.33 22.52
C THR A 111 5.07 -7.83 22.47
N GLY A 112 4.86 -9.12 22.63
CA GLY A 112 3.53 -9.72 22.67
C GLY A 112 3.46 -11.03 21.86
N THR A 113 2.29 -11.66 21.90
CA THR A 113 2.07 -12.92 21.19
C THR A 113 1.96 -12.72 19.67
N GLY A 114 1.50 -11.54 19.22
CA GLY A 114 1.34 -11.18 17.81
C GLY A 114 2.60 -10.65 17.14
N GLN A 115 3.68 -10.39 17.89
CA GLN A 115 4.84 -9.67 17.37
C GLN A 115 6.16 -10.21 17.93
N ARG A 116 7.23 -10.07 17.15
CA ARG A 116 8.60 -10.25 17.62
C ARG A 116 8.94 -9.15 18.62
N GLU A 117 9.65 -9.52 19.70
CA GLU A 117 10.18 -8.54 20.64
C GLU A 117 11.21 -7.62 19.96
N ILE A 118 11.00 -6.32 20.10
CA ILE A 118 11.89 -5.25 19.63
C ILE A 118 12.15 -4.33 20.80
N GLU A 119 13.41 -4.16 21.16
CA GLU A 119 13.89 -3.22 22.17
C GLU A 119 14.70 -2.13 21.48
N THR A 120 14.52 -0.88 21.90
CA THR A 120 15.29 0.26 21.40
C THR A 120 16.04 0.91 22.55
N GLN A 121 17.34 1.07 22.38
CA GLN A 121 18.23 1.73 23.36
C GLN A 121 18.79 3.00 22.74
N LEU A 122 18.84 4.08 23.53
CA LEU A 122 19.41 5.37 23.15
C LEU A 122 20.68 5.62 23.93
N GLU A 123 21.71 6.09 23.24
CA GLU A 123 22.97 6.53 23.85
C GLU A 123 23.37 7.88 23.26
N LEU A 124 23.64 8.85 24.11
CA LEU A 124 24.16 10.16 23.71
C LEU A 124 25.67 10.06 23.54
N THR A 125 26.16 10.30 22.32
CA THR A 125 27.58 10.30 21.96
C THR A 125 28.07 11.71 21.64
N GLN A 126 29.37 11.89 21.44
CA GLN A 126 29.91 13.18 20.98
C GLN A 126 29.48 13.57 19.57
N GLU A 127 29.14 12.58 18.73
CA GLU A 127 28.73 12.77 17.33
C GLU A 127 27.21 12.95 17.19
N GLY A 128 26.42 12.60 18.25
CA GLY A 128 24.98 12.65 18.24
C GLY A 128 24.31 11.53 19.04
N ILE A 129 23.11 11.14 18.63
CA ILE A 129 22.31 10.11 19.31
C ILE A 129 22.51 8.76 18.58
N LEU A 130 23.03 7.77 19.31
CA LEU A 130 23.11 6.41 18.85
C LEU A 130 21.85 5.63 19.28
N THR A 131 21.06 5.22 18.33
CA THR A 131 19.90 4.35 18.51
C THR A 131 20.29 2.90 18.18
N THR A 132 20.14 2.00 19.14
CA THR A 132 20.38 0.57 18.94
C THR A 132 19.05 -0.18 19.04
N THR A 133 18.68 -0.87 17.98
CA THR A 133 17.49 -1.75 17.93
C THR A 133 17.93 -3.19 18.14
N LEU A 134 17.35 -3.85 19.12
CA LEU A 134 17.65 -5.23 19.50
C LEU A 134 16.39 -6.10 19.38
N SER A 135 16.63 -7.39 19.27
CA SER A 135 15.62 -8.41 19.50
C SER A 135 16.25 -9.51 20.34
N ARG A 136 15.71 -9.70 21.56
CA ARG A 136 16.24 -10.69 22.53
C ARG A 136 17.77 -10.57 22.73
N GLY A 137 18.23 -9.35 22.89
CA GLY A 137 19.66 -9.05 23.09
C GLY A 137 20.51 -9.12 21.83
N VAL A 138 19.96 -9.50 20.67
CA VAL A 138 20.69 -9.50 19.39
C VAL A 138 20.46 -8.18 18.68
N VAL A 139 21.54 -7.49 18.34
CA VAL A 139 21.46 -6.21 17.60
C VAL A 139 20.93 -6.48 16.20
N LEU A 140 19.92 -5.72 15.81
CA LEU A 140 19.33 -5.72 14.46
C LEU A 140 19.82 -4.55 13.64
N LEU A 141 19.97 -3.39 14.28
CA LEU A 141 20.32 -2.13 13.65
C LEU A 141 20.97 -1.20 14.68
N ARG A 142 21.96 -0.45 14.26
CA ARG A 142 22.43 0.74 14.96
C ARG A 142 22.35 1.93 14.01
N SER A 143 21.80 3.04 14.46
CA SER A 143 21.73 4.30 13.71
C SER A 143 22.32 5.41 14.54
N LEU A 144 23.30 6.12 14.02
CA LEU A 144 23.86 7.31 14.63
C LEU A 144 23.32 8.55 13.90
N GLU A 145 22.62 9.40 14.63
CA GLU A 145 22.06 10.64 14.12
C GLU A 145 22.78 11.83 14.71
N ASN A 146 23.10 12.83 13.88
CA ASN A 146 23.70 14.08 14.33
C ASN A 146 22.68 14.98 15.05
N GLY A 147 23.13 16.14 15.52
CA GLY A 147 22.28 17.12 16.24
C GLY A 147 21.14 17.73 15.39
N PHE A 148 21.10 17.46 14.09
CA PHE A 148 20.04 17.88 13.17
C PHE A 148 19.04 16.73 12.84
N GLY A 149 19.18 15.57 13.50
CA GLY A 149 18.34 14.38 13.23
C GLY A 149 18.69 13.63 11.93
N GLN A 150 19.87 13.88 11.35
CA GLN A 150 20.32 13.22 10.12
C GLN A 150 21.15 11.98 10.44
N THR A 151 20.83 10.86 9.84
CA THR A 151 21.57 9.60 10.00
C THR A 151 22.94 9.69 9.33
N ILE A 152 24.00 9.84 10.11
CA ILE A 152 25.38 9.91 9.63
C ILE A 152 26.07 8.56 9.51
N ARG A 153 25.61 7.57 10.29
CA ARG A 153 26.12 6.20 10.24
C ARG A 153 25.03 5.19 10.56
N GLN A 154 24.96 4.12 9.79
CA GLN A 154 24.08 2.99 10.05
C GLN A 154 24.89 1.69 10.05
N GLN A 155 24.57 0.75 10.95
CA GLN A 155 25.26 -0.53 11.08
C GLN A 155 24.22 -1.66 11.12
N GLN A 156 24.33 -2.60 10.22
CA GLN A 156 23.49 -3.79 10.16
C GLN A 156 24.33 -5.05 10.33
N PRO A 157 23.89 -6.05 11.12
CA PRO A 157 24.62 -7.31 11.24
C PRO A 157 24.79 -8.01 9.89
N ASN A 158 25.97 -8.52 9.63
CA ASN A 158 26.24 -9.36 8.46
C ASN A 158 26.20 -10.86 8.83
N THR A 159 26.16 -11.73 7.83
CA THR A 159 26.11 -13.18 8.00
C THR A 159 27.40 -13.79 8.56
N LYS A 160 28.50 -13.03 8.62
CA LYS A 160 29.83 -13.47 9.09
C LYS A 160 30.11 -13.08 10.55
N GLY A 161 29.12 -12.49 11.26
CA GLY A 161 29.22 -12.08 12.67
C GLY A 161 29.77 -10.67 12.90
N GLY A 162 29.94 -9.86 11.82
CA GLY A 162 30.28 -8.44 11.89
C GLY A 162 29.08 -7.53 11.56
N PHE A 163 29.39 -6.29 11.16
CA PHE A 163 28.42 -5.30 10.71
C PHE A 163 28.77 -4.81 9.30
N ILE A 164 27.76 -4.54 8.49
CA ILE A 164 27.88 -3.71 7.30
C ILE A 164 27.62 -2.28 7.76
N VAL A 165 28.59 -1.40 7.52
CA VAL A 165 28.52 0.01 7.92
C VAL A 165 28.19 0.85 6.70
N THR A 166 27.14 1.67 6.80
CA THR A 166 26.81 2.72 5.82
C THR A 166 27.11 4.07 6.46
N SER A 167 27.88 4.91 5.78
CA SER A 167 28.20 6.29 6.19
C SER A 167 27.59 7.29 5.23
N ASN A 168 27.02 8.36 5.77
CA ASN A 168 26.34 9.41 5.02
C ASN A 168 26.99 10.77 5.32
N ALA A 169 27.10 11.61 4.29
CA ALA A 169 27.51 13.00 4.42
C ALA A 169 26.45 13.93 3.84
N TYR A 170 26.27 15.07 4.49
CA TYR A 170 25.26 16.05 4.17
C TYR A 170 25.90 17.42 3.89
N ASN A 171 25.30 18.21 3.03
CA ASN A 171 25.71 19.59 2.80
C ASN A 171 25.06 20.54 3.87
N ASP A 172 25.42 21.82 3.80
CA ASP A 172 24.93 22.86 4.73
C ASP A 172 23.40 23.08 4.65
N LYS A 173 22.75 22.61 3.59
CA LYS A 173 21.29 22.63 3.44
C LYS A 173 20.61 21.37 3.99
N GLY A 174 21.38 20.44 4.55
CA GLY A 174 20.88 19.18 5.09
C GLY A 174 20.57 18.10 4.05
N GLN A 175 21.03 18.25 2.81
CA GLN A 175 20.83 17.29 1.73
C GLN A 175 21.94 16.24 1.72
N LEU A 176 21.59 14.97 1.49
CA LEU A 176 22.53 13.85 1.44
C LEU A 176 23.38 13.92 0.17
N VAL A 177 24.64 14.32 0.29
CA VAL A 177 25.56 14.47 -0.86
C VAL A 177 26.43 13.25 -1.11
N ARG A 178 26.64 12.39 -0.10
CA ARG A 178 27.40 11.15 -0.26
C ARG A 178 26.86 10.07 0.66
N SER A 179 26.71 8.87 0.13
CA SER A 179 26.40 7.65 0.89
C SER A 179 27.34 6.54 0.46
N GLN A 180 27.88 5.80 1.43
CA GLN A 180 28.80 4.69 1.19
C GLN A 180 28.53 3.56 2.16
N ALA A 181 28.18 2.40 1.63
CA ALA A 181 28.20 1.15 2.39
C ALA A 181 29.59 0.51 2.32
N GLU A 182 29.98 -0.19 3.38
CA GLU A 182 31.23 -0.96 3.44
C GLU A 182 31.31 -1.93 2.26
N ASP A 183 32.49 -2.03 1.63
CA ASP A 183 32.75 -2.85 0.44
C ASP A 183 31.93 -2.45 -0.83
N MET A 184 31.28 -1.30 -0.84
CA MET A 184 30.55 -0.79 -2.00
C MET A 184 31.09 0.57 -2.46
N ALA A 185 30.99 0.82 -3.76
CA ALA A 185 31.33 2.13 -4.31
C ALA A 185 30.41 3.21 -3.73
N PRO A 186 30.95 4.37 -3.33
CA PRO A 186 30.13 5.45 -2.82
C PRO A 186 29.21 6.03 -3.91
N THR A 187 28.06 6.53 -3.49
CA THR A 187 27.14 7.28 -4.33
C THR A 187 27.24 8.76 -3.96
N ALA A 188 27.56 9.60 -4.93
CA ALA A 188 27.49 11.07 -4.82
C ALA A 188 26.19 11.57 -5.42
N THR A 189 25.60 12.63 -4.82
CA THR A 189 24.34 13.24 -5.25
C THR A 189 24.49 14.74 -5.32
N ASP A 190 24.19 15.33 -6.48
CA ASP A 190 24.17 16.75 -6.73
C ASP A 190 22.73 17.27 -6.80
N TYR A 191 22.52 18.48 -6.30
CA TYR A 191 21.20 19.11 -6.18
C TYR A 191 21.17 20.43 -6.94
N SER A 192 20.00 20.76 -7.49
CA SER A 192 19.71 22.09 -8.01
C SER A 192 19.63 23.11 -6.87
N GLU A 193 19.56 24.39 -7.21
CA GLU A 193 19.32 25.48 -6.25
C GLU A 193 18.00 25.31 -5.49
N LEU A 194 17.00 24.70 -6.14
CA LEU A 194 15.67 24.44 -5.58
C LEU A 194 15.59 23.12 -4.78
N GLY A 195 16.70 22.38 -4.67
CA GLY A 195 16.78 21.17 -3.87
C GLY A 195 16.38 19.87 -4.59
N SER A 196 16.10 19.90 -5.89
CA SER A 196 15.86 18.68 -6.67
C SER A 196 17.18 18.00 -7.02
N ILE A 197 17.21 16.66 -6.99
CA ILE A 197 18.37 15.88 -7.44
C ILE A 197 18.55 16.09 -8.94
N VAL A 198 19.72 16.55 -9.36
CA VAL A 198 20.09 16.75 -10.77
C VAL A 198 21.06 15.71 -11.27
N ARG A 199 21.85 15.09 -10.37
CA ARG A 199 22.82 14.07 -10.74
C ARG A 199 23.05 13.10 -9.59
N GLN A 200 23.17 11.83 -9.92
CA GLN A 200 23.68 10.79 -9.02
C GLN A 200 24.80 10.03 -9.71
N THR A 201 25.91 9.82 -9.00
CA THR A 201 27.08 9.13 -9.51
C THR A 201 27.46 8.00 -8.55
N VAL A 202 27.47 6.76 -9.01
CA VAL A 202 28.13 5.65 -8.31
C VAL A 202 29.60 5.68 -8.70
N LEU A 203 30.45 6.07 -7.76
CA LEU A 203 31.86 6.36 -7.97
C LEU A 203 32.70 5.07 -7.94
N LEU A 204 32.83 4.41 -9.09
CA LEU A 204 33.75 3.26 -9.25
C LEU A 204 35.19 3.69 -9.42
N ASP A 205 35.41 4.89 -9.99
CA ASP A 205 36.69 5.61 -10.05
C ASP A 205 36.53 7.00 -9.43
N GLU A 206 36.91 7.15 -8.17
CA GLU A 206 36.80 8.44 -7.45
C GLU A 206 37.75 9.52 -7.94
N LEU A 207 38.82 9.13 -8.68
CA LEU A 207 39.79 10.09 -9.25
C LEU A 207 39.22 10.82 -10.48
N HIS A 208 38.25 10.23 -11.15
CA HIS A 208 37.62 10.78 -12.35
C HIS A 208 36.08 10.74 -12.24
N PRO A 209 35.46 11.49 -11.31
CA PRO A 209 34.03 11.37 -10.98
C PRO A 209 33.11 11.72 -12.17
N GLU A 210 33.60 12.50 -13.13
CA GLU A 210 32.85 12.92 -14.32
C GLU A 210 32.93 11.92 -15.49
N ASP A 211 33.78 10.91 -15.40
CA ASP A 211 33.98 9.95 -16.48
C ASP A 211 32.91 8.87 -16.48
N ALA A 212 31.97 9.01 -17.41
CA ALA A 212 30.83 8.09 -17.56
C ALA A 212 31.24 6.68 -18.07
N THR A 213 32.47 6.52 -18.60
CA THR A 213 33.00 5.18 -18.95
C THR A 213 33.47 4.41 -17.74
N LYS A 214 33.82 5.12 -16.67
CA LYS A 214 34.36 4.56 -15.41
C LYS A 214 33.34 4.53 -14.27
N ASN A 215 32.35 5.41 -14.31
CA ASN A 215 31.33 5.58 -13.27
C ASN A 215 29.93 5.39 -13.82
N ARG A 216 28.98 5.05 -12.92
CA ARG A 216 27.56 4.98 -13.29
C ARG A 216 26.93 6.32 -12.97
N ILE A 217 26.65 7.11 -14.00
CA ILE A 217 26.09 8.44 -13.88
C ILE A 217 24.63 8.42 -14.33
N SER A 218 23.76 9.04 -13.57
CA SER A 218 22.39 9.37 -13.95
C SER A 218 22.15 10.84 -13.71
N GLU A 219 21.56 11.53 -14.68
CA GLU A 219 21.23 12.95 -14.62
C GLU A 219 19.73 13.13 -14.82
N SER A 220 19.15 14.10 -14.15
CA SER A 220 17.75 14.45 -14.31
C SER A 220 17.59 15.96 -14.42
N SER A 221 16.68 16.40 -15.27
CA SER A 221 16.26 17.79 -15.36
C SER A 221 14.75 17.88 -15.41
N THR A 222 14.21 18.96 -14.85
CA THR A 222 12.78 19.23 -14.86
C THR A 222 12.56 20.65 -15.36
N CYS A 223 11.69 20.82 -16.34
CA CYS A 223 11.24 22.11 -16.80
C CYS A 223 9.71 22.12 -17.01
N TYR A 224 9.14 23.30 -17.23
CA TYR A 224 7.71 23.44 -17.50
C TYR A 224 7.51 24.00 -18.90
N GLN A 225 6.55 23.44 -19.63
CA GLN A 225 6.16 23.86 -20.96
C GLN A 225 4.68 24.19 -21.01
N ILE A 226 4.33 25.30 -21.62
CA ILE A 226 2.94 25.70 -21.87
C ILE A 226 2.57 25.21 -23.26
N ARG A 227 1.46 24.49 -23.37
CA ARG A 227 0.87 24.01 -24.63
C ARG A 227 -0.58 24.45 -24.72
N GLU A 228 -1.23 24.19 -25.85
CA GLU A 228 -2.63 24.59 -26.09
C GLU A 228 -3.61 23.94 -25.12
N ASP A 229 -3.35 22.68 -24.73
CA ASP A 229 -4.19 21.87 -23.85
C ASP A 229 -3.83 21.94 -22.35
N GLY A 230 -2.66 22.49 -22.01
CA GLY A 230 -2.27 22.60 -20.61
C GLY A 230 -0.82 23.00 -20.37
N ILE A 231 -0.45 23.03 -19.10
CA ILE A 231 0.92 23.22 -18.64
C ILE A 231 1.50 21.84 -18.29
N TYR A 232 2.66 21.53 -18.84
CA TYR A 232 3.33 20.25 -18.66
C TYR A 232 4.62 20.41 -17.86
N GLN A 233 4.81 19.54 -16.88
CA GLN A 233 6.10 19.27 -16.30
C GLN A 233 6.82 18.26 -17.19
N VAL A 234 7.96 18.64 -17.73
CA VAL A 234 8.82 17.81 -18.57
C VAL A 234 10.01 17.37 -17.75
N GLN A 235 10.11 16.07 -17.52
CA GLN A 235 11.20 15.44 -16.79
C GLN A 235 12.07 14.65 -17.78
N THR A 236 13.35 14.99 -17.85
CA THR A 236 14.33 14.28 -18.66
C THR A 236 15.28 13.52 -17.74
N SER A 237 15.49 12.24 -18.02
CA SER A 237 16.44 11.37 -17.33
C SER A 237 17.46 10.85 -18.34
N THR A 238 18.75 11.08 -18.04
CA THR A 238 19.86 10.65 -18.88
C THR A 238 20.74 9.68 -18.08
N THR A 239 20.97 8.51 -18.62
CA THR A 239 21.97 7.54 -18.15
C THR A 239 23.02 7.36 -19.24
N TYR A 240 24.13 6.70 -18.91
CA TYR A 240 25.21 6.51 -19.85
C TYR A 240 25.50 5.01 -20.04
N ASN A 241 25.71 4.60 -21.29
CA ASN A 241 26.10 3.22 -21.61
C ASN A 241 27.60 2.97 -21.27
N THR A 242 28.07 1.76 -21.49
CA THR A 242 29.47 1.37 -21.21
C THR A 242 30.53 2.11 -22.05
N GLU A 243 30.13 2.76 -23.13
CA GLU A 243 30.97 3.58 -23.98
C GLU A 243 30.93 5.08 -23.58
N GLY A 244 30.18 5.41 -22.53
CA GLY A 244 29.98 6.80 -22.09
C GLY A 244 29.02 7.60 -22.95
N LEU A 245 28.23 6.95 -23.82
CA LEU A 245 27.24 7.62 -24.65
C LEU A 245 25.92 7.81 -23.87
N PRO A 246 25.31 9.00 -23.96
CA PRO A 246 24.07 9.28 -23.24
C PRO A 246 22.88 8.50 -23.81
N VAL A 247 22.04 8.00 -22.91
CA VAL A 247 20.77 7.35 -23.19
C VAL A 247 19.69 8.14 -22.44
N THR A 248 18.89 8.88 -23.18
CA THR A 248 17.92 9.83 -22.64
C THR A 248 16.50 9.32 -22.79
N GLN A 249 15.73 9.46 -21.72
CA GLN A 249 14.28 9.26 -21.68
C GLN A 249 13.61 10.55 -21.23
N THR A 250 12.43 10.82 -21.77
CA THR A 250 11.64 12.00 -21.40
C THR A 250 10.24 11.57 -20.98
N ALA A 251 9.77 12.12 -19.87
CA ALA A 251 8.39 12.00 -19.39
C ALA A 251 7.79 13.39 -19.25
N GLU A 252 6.57 13.54 -19.72
CA GLU A 252 5.82 14.80 -19.66
C GLU A 252 4.50 14.53 -18.97
N THR A 253 4.21 15.29 -17.92
CA THR A 253 2.96 15.16 -17.15
C THR A 253 2.25 16.50 -17.09
N MET A 254 1.00 16.53 -17.47
CA MET A 254 0.17 17.73 -17.36
C MET A 254 -0.06 18.05 -15.87
N VAL A 255 0.32 19.26 -15.47
CA VAL A 255 0.17 19.76 -14.09
C VAL A 255 -0.96 20.76 -13.95
N SER A 256 -1.41 21.35 -15.07
CA SER A 256 -2.57 22.24 -15.12
C SER A 256 -3.23 22.13 -16.48
N GLN A 257 -4.54 21.91 -16.48
CA GLN A 257 -5.34 21.80 -17.71
C GLN A 257 -5.78 23.19 -18.19
N LEU A 258 -5.86 23.36 -19.50
CA LEU A 258 -6.50 24.51 -20.17
C LEU A 258 -7.77 24.05 -20.92
N ASP A 259 -7.84 22.77 -21.30
CA ASP A 259 -9.04 22.15 -21.86
C ASP A 259 -9.92 21.58 -20.72
N PRO A 260 -11.19 22.01 -20.57
CA PRO A 260 -12.06 21.57 -19.50
C PRO A 260 -12.47 20.09 -19.58
N VAL A 261 -12.33 19.44 -20.73
CA VAL A 261 -12.65 18.02 -20.91
C VAL A 261 -11.47 17.14 -20.53
N LEU A 262 -10.24 17.60 -20.80
CA LEU A 262 -9.01 16.84 -20.52
C LEU A 262 -8.62 16.99 -19.04
N GLU A 263 -8.83 15.93 -18.24
CA GLU A 263 -8.52 15.94 -16.80
C GLU A 263 -7.04 15.72 -16.53
N SER A 264 -6.40 14.84 -17.29
CA SER A 264 -4.96 14.53 -17.15
C SER A 264 -4.37 14.06 -18.47
N LYS A 265 -3.08 14.29 -18.67
CA LYS A 265 -2.33 13.75 -19.81
C LYS A 265 -0.87 13.53 -19.44
N ALA A 266 -0.34 12.38 -19.83
CA ALA A 266 1.06 12.01 -19.67
C ALA A 266 1.61 11.44 -20.97
N LEU A 267 2.83 11.84 -21.33
CA LEU A 267 3.56 11.34 -22.46
C LEU A 267 4.89 10.77 -21.96
N SER A 268 5.32 9.66 -22.53
CA SER A 268 6.65 9.11 -22.30
C SER A 268 7.32 8.80 -23.63
N PHE A 269 8.61 9.13 -23.71
CA PHE A 269 9.43 8.86 -24.87
C PHE A 269 10.54 7.89 -24.44
N ASP A 270 10.63 6.76 -25.13
CA ASP A 270 11.70 5.82 -24.91
C ASP A 270 13.04 6.30 -25.49
N VAL A 271 14.08 5.50 -25.34
CA VAL A 271 15.44 5.82 -25.82
C VAL A 271 15.54 5.90 -27.34
N TYR A 272 14.55 5.43 -28.08
CA TYR A 272 14.43 5.50 -29.53
C TYR A 272 13.53 6.65 -29.98
N GLY A 273 13.02 7.44 -29.02
CA GLY A 273 12.07 8.54 -29.30
C GLY A 273 10.65 8.06 -29.63
N GLN A 274 10.33 6.80 -29.34
CA GLN A 274 8.98 6.28 -29.53
C GLN A 274 8.07 6.80 -28.40
N GLN A 275 6.91 7.31 -28.79
CA GLN A 275 5.99 7.98 -27.88
C GLN A 275 4.87 7.04 -27.42
N SER A 276 4.69 6.95 -26.10
CA SER A 276 3.46 6.43 -25.47
C SER A 276 2.69 7.60 -24.87
N VAL A 277 1.37 7.57 -24.96
CA VAL A 277 0.50 8.62 -24.43
C VAL A 277 -0.60 7.99 -23.59
N GLN A 278 -0.87 8.59 -22.44
CA GLN A 278 -2.02 8.28 -21.59
C GLN A 278 -2.76 9.57 -21.30
N TRP A 279 -4.09 9.55 -21.37
CA TRP A 279 -4.90 10.71 -21.02
C TRP A 279 -6.25 10.28 -20.45
N THR A 280 -6.86 11.17 -19.69
CA THR A 280 -8.16 10.97 -19.08
C THR A 280 -9.06 12.14 -19.46
N GLU A 281 -10.23 11.83 -19.96
CA GLU A 281 -11.27 12.79 -20.29
C GLU A 281 -12.42 12.67 -19.30
N TYR A 282 -12.92 13.82 -18.87
CA TYR A 282 -14.14 13.92 -18.09
C TYR A 282 -15.35 13.95 -19.03
N THR A 283 -16.24 12.98 -18.92
CA THR A 283 -17.36 12.83 -19.87
C THR A 283 -18.73 13.12 -19.25
N ALA A 284 -18.90 12.85 -17.95
CA ALA A 284 -20.14 13.12 -17.22
C ALA A 284 -19.88 13.03 -15.69
N PRO A 285 -20.87 13.36 -14.84
CA PRO A 285 -20.75 13.22 -13.40
C PRO A 285 -20.20 11.84 -12.96
N ALA A 286 -19.11 11.85 -12.22
CA ALA A 286 -18.34 10.66 -11.79
C ALA A 286 -17.82 9.77 -12.93
N ARG A 287 -17.96 10.18 -14.20
CA ARG A 287 -17.65 9.38 -15.38
C ARG A 287 -16.44 9.91 -16.10
N ARG A 288 -15.42 9.07 -16.28
CA ARG A 288 -14.15 9.37 -16.94
C ARG A 288 -13.84 8.29 -17.96
N THR A 289 -13.30 8.69 -19.10
CA THR A 289 -12.73 7.76 -20.06
C THR A 289 -11.21 7.91 -20.04
N GLN A 290 -10.53 6.84 -19.71
CA GLN A 290 -9.08 6.74 -19.71
C GLN A 290 -8.64 6.12 -21.02
N PHE A 291 -7.69 6.76 -21.68
CA PHE A 291 -7.13 6.33 -22.94
C PHE A 291 -5.64 6.07 -22.80
N SER A 292 -5.15 5.09 -23.57
CA SER A 292 -3.71 4.92 -23.71
C SER A 292 -3.35 4.45 -25.12
N ARG A 293 -2.22 4.95 -25.61
CA ARG A 293 -1.65 4.60 -26.92
C ARG A 293 -0.19 4.24 -26.73
N ILE A 294 0.23 3.13 -27.34
CA ILE A 294 1.62 2.69 -27.39
C ILE A 294 2.14 2.76 -28.84
N PRO A 295 3.46 2.89 -29.07
CA PRO A 295 4.02 3.03 -30.42
C PRO A 295 3.74 1.87 -31.37
N THR A 296 3.54 0.68 -30.81
CA THR A 296 3.36 -0.58 -31.57
C THR A 296 1.92 -0.87 -31.94
N SER A 297 0.98 0.01 -31.62
CA SER A 297 -0.46 -0.22 -31.88
C SER A 297 -1.12 1.04 -32.43
N ASP A 298 -1.84 0.88 -33.53
CA ASP A 298 -2.72 1.90 -34.10
C ASP A 298 -4.04 2.03 -33.31
N ILE A 299 -4.34 1.06 -32.46
CA ILE A 299 -5.54 1.02 -31.64
C ILE A 299 -5.24 1.70 -30.29
N VAL A 300 -6.09 2.63 -29.92
CA VAL A 300 -6.10 3.24 -28.61
C VAL A 300 -6.81 2.29 -27.65
N ALA A 301 -6.13 1.90 -26.58
CA ALA A 301 -6.81 1.21 -25.49
C ALA A 301 -7.65 2.21 -24.71
N GLU A 302 -8.87 1.82 -24.38
CA GLU A 302 -9.86 2.67 -23.70
C GLU A 302 -10.39 1.97 -22.45
N SER A 303 -10.59 2.73 -21.38
CA SER A 303 -11.20 2.24 -20.15
C SER A 303 -12.20 3.27 -19.64
N LEU A 304 -13.47 2.87 -19.58
CA LEU A 304 -14.52 3.71 -19.04
C LEU A 304 -14.66 3.46 -17.53
N VAL A 305 -14.46 4.51 -16.77
CA VAL A 305 -14.46 4.50 -15.30
C VAL A 305 -15.61 5.35 -14.78
N VAL A 306 -16.44 4.78 -13.92
CA VAL A 306 -17.53 5.50 -13.24
C VAL A 306 -17.35 5.33 -11.74
N ASP A 307 -17.26 6.46 -11.02
CA ASP A 307 -17.07 6.47 -9.57
C ASP A 307 -15.85 5.66 -9.10
N GLY A 308 -14.76 5.70 -9.87
CA GLY A 308 -13.55 4.94 -9.61
C GLY A 308 -13.64 3.45 -9.98
N PHE A 309 -14.76 2.99 -10.50
CA PHE A 309 -14.97 1.60 -10.93
C PHE A 309 -14.95 1.48 -12.46
N THR A 310 -14.11 0.61 -13.01
CA THR A 310 -14.05 0.35 -14.45
C THR A 310 -15.27 -0.47 -14.87
N ILE A 311 -16.10 0.07 -15.77
CA ILE A 311 -17.31 -0.59 -16.27
C ILE A 311 -17.10 -1.24 -17.65
N SER A 312 -16.16 -0.73 -18.44
CA SER A 312 -15.76 -1.34 -19.70
C SER A 312 -14.32 -1.00 -20.04
N GLN A 313 -13.69 -1.86 -20.81
CA GLN A 313 -12.35 -1.62 -21.34
C GLN A 313 -12.15 -2.30 -22.69
N THR A 314 -11.35 -1.66 -23.55
CA THR A 314 -10.89 -2.18 -24.83
C THR A 314 -9.36 -2.12 -24.83
N ASN A 315 -8.70 -3.25 -25.09
CA ASN A 315 -7.24 -3.30 -25.11
C ASN A 315 -6.67 -2.94 -26.51
N TYR A 316 -5.34 -2.88 -26.63
CA TYR A 316 -4.64 -2.59 -27.88
C TYR A 316 -4.87 -3.60 -29.02
N ALA A 317 -5.47 -4.75 -28.75
CA ALA A 317 -5.89 -5.71 -29.76
C ALA A 317 -7.36 -5.51 -30.17
N GLY A 318 -8.05 -4.46 -29.65
CA GLY A 318 -9.46 -4.21 -29.89
C GLY A 318 -10.40 -5.17 -29.17
N ILE A 319 -9.89 -5.92 -28.19
CA ILE A 319 -10.69 -6.85 -27.40
C ILE A 319 -11.43 -6.07 -26.32
N HIS A 320 -12.77 -6.16 -26.35
CA HIS A 320 -13.65 -5.47 -25.41
C HIS A 320 -14.07 -6.40 -24.27
N SER A 321 -14.14 -5.85 -23.06
CA SER A 321 -14.73 -6.52 -21.89
C SER A 321 -15.52 -5.50 -21.05
N SER A 322 -16.49 -5.98 -20.27
CA SER A 322 -17.31 -5.12 -19.40
C SER A 322 -17.44 -5.69 -18.00
N GLN A 323 -17.73 -4.81 -17.05
CA GLN A 323 -17.95 -5.15 -15.64
C GLN A 323 -19.20 -4.45 -15.12
N GLU A 324 -19.94 -5.15 -14.29
CA GLU A 324 -21.14 -4.65 -13.62
C GLU A 324 -21.05 -4.96 -12.13
N ARG A 325 -21.39 -4.01 -11.28
CA ARG A 325 -21.36 -4.13 -9.84
C ARG A 325 -22.75 -3.94 -9.25
N SER A 326 -23.13 -4.83 -8.37
CA SER A 326 -24.38 -4.71 -7.60
C SER A 326 -24.13 -4.94 -6.11
N TYR A 327 -24.97 -4.35 -5.26
CA TYR A 327 -24.87 -4.43 -3.81
C TYR A 327 -26.01 -5.26 -3.26
N THR A 328 -25.69 -6.18 -2.35
CA THR A 328 -26.64 -7.03 -1.62
C THR A 328 -26.53 -6.79 -0.12
N SER A 329 -27.44 -7.31 0.66
CA SER A 329 -27.39 -7.21 2.14
C SER A 329 -26.18 -7.93 2.76
N THR A 330 -25.56 -8.86 2.03
CA THR A 330 -24.41 -9.66 2.49
C THR A 330 -23.08 -9.20 1.94
N GLY A 331 -23.09 -8.29 0.95
CA GLY A 331 -21.87 -7.80 0.32
C GLY A 331 -22.09 -7.23 -1.09
N MET A 332 -21.16 -7.48 -1.98
CA MET A 332 -21.16 -6.98 -3.36
C MET A 332 -21.00 -8.15 -4.34
N MET A 333 -21.71 -8.07 -5.45
CA MET A 333 -21.52 -8.96 -6.60
C MET A 333 -20.88 -8.19 -7.75
N LEU A 334 -19.78 -8.70 -8.28
CA LEU A 334 -19.12 -8.26 -9.49
C LEU A 334 -19.39 -9.27 -10.60
N LYS A 335 -19.91 -8.79 -11.72
CA LYS A 335 -20.11 -9.56 -12.94
C LYS A 335 -19.15 -9.05 -14.00
N GLN A 336 -18.36 -9.95 -14.58
CA GLN A 336 -17.42 -9.66 -15.66
C GLN A 336 -17.85 -10.37 -16.93
N THR A 337 -17.87 -9.64 -18.04
CA THR A 337 -18.22 -10.20 -19.37
C THR A 337 -17.02 -10.03 -20.30
N ASP A 338 -16.53 -11.12 -20.84
CA ASP A 338 -15.44 -11.11 -21.80
C ASP A 338 -15.93 -10.72 -23.23
N ALA A 339 -14.99 -10.58 -24.16
CA ALA A 339 -15.29 -10.21 -25.55
C ALA A 339 -16.12 -11.25 -26.32
N ARG A 340 -16.23 -12.47 -25.82
CA ARG A 340 -17.04 -13.54 -26.39
C ARG A 340 -18.44 -13.60 -25.77
N GLY A 341 -18.71 -12.74 -24.78
CA GLY A 341 -19.96 -12.73 -24.03
C GLY A 341 -20.00 -13.76 -22.90
N ASN A 342 -18.89 -14.43 -22.57
CA ASN A 342 -18.86 -15.32 -21.42
C ASN A 342 -18.86 -14.49 -20.11
N ILE A 343 -19.59 -14.99 -19.14
CA ILE A 343 -19.80 -14.28 -17.86
C ILE A 343 -19.10 -15.03 -16.74
N MET A 344 -18.33 -14.28 -15.93
CA MET A 344 -17.82 -14.70 -14.63
C MET A 344 -18.43 -13.83 -13.54
N THR A 345 -18.77 -14.41 -12.40
CA THR A 345 -19.28 -13.65 -11.25
C THR A 345 -18.41 -13.86 -10.01
N ILE A 346 -18.26 -12.82 -9.23
CA ILE A 346 -17.56 -12.83 -7.94
C ILE A 346 -18.50 -12.22 -6.90
N GLU A 347 -18.85 -13.00 -5.90
CA GLU A 347 -19.59 -12.51 -4.74
C GLU A 347 -18.62 -12.23 -3.60
N SER A 348 -18.75 -11.07 -2.98
CA SER A 348 -17.91 -10.64 -1.87
C SER A 348 -18.75 -10.42 -0.62
N ASP A 349 -18.15 -10.63 0.55
CA ASP A 349 -18.75 -10.30 1.84
C ASP A 349 -18.71 -8.79 2.14
N LEU A 350 -19.17 -8.41 3.35
CA LEU A 350 -19.18 -7.01 3.82
C LEU A 350 -17.79 -6.35 3.80
N ALA A 351 -16.72 -7.13 3.99
CA ALA A 351 -15.34 -6.65 3.94
C ALA A 351 -14.75 -6.61 2.52
N GLY A 352 -15.53 -6.95 1.49
CA GLY A 352 -15.08 -7.00 0.10
C GLY A 352 -14.25 -8.25 -0.25
N ARG A 353 -14.21 -9.27 0.63
CA ARG A 353 -13.48 -10.51 0.37
C ARG A 353 -14.36 -11.46 -0.46
N ALA A 354 -13.79 -12.08 -1.50
CA ALA A 354 -14.53 -13.01 -2.36
C ALA A 354 -14.97 -14.25 -1.57
N VAL A 355 -16.27 -14.51 -1.48
CA VAL A 355 -16.85 -15.69 -0.82
C VAL A 355 -17.32 -16.74 -1.81
N GLN A 356 -17.63 -16.34 -3.03
CA GLN A 356 -18.00 -17.23 -4.12
C GLN A 356 -17.52 -16.67 -5.45
N THR A 357 -16.98 -17.54 -6.30
CA THR A 357 -16.68 -17.23 -7.69
C THR A 357 -17.34 -18.26 -8.60
N THR A 358 -17.94 -17.80 -9.68
CA THR A 358 -18.49 -18.70 -10.73
C THR A 358 -17.79 -18.39 -12.04
N ASP A 359 -17.14 -19.37 -12.63
CA ASP A 359 -16.44 -19.21 -13.90
C ASP A 359 -17.41 -19.20 -15.11
N THR A 360 -16.87 -18.99 -16.29
CA THR A 360 -17.64 -18.92 -17.55
C THR A 360 -18.31 -20.25 -17.94
N ALA A 361 -17.90 -21.37 -17.37
CA ALA A 361 -18.50 -22.69 -17.56
C ALA A 361 -19.58 -22.99 -16.50
N GLY A 362 -19.78 -22.09 -15.53
CA GLY A 362 -20.71 -22.27 -14.41
C GLY A 362 -20.12 -23.04 -13.23
N ASN A 363 -18.82 -23.32 -13.24
CA ASN A 363 -18.16 -23.97 -12.11
C ASN A 363 -18.04 -22.98 -10.95
N MET A 364 -18.48 -23.42 -9.76
CA MET A 364 -18.52 -22.60 -8.56
C MET A 364 -17.38 -22.96 -7.61
N THR A 365 -16.69 -21.94 -7.10
CA THR A 365 -15.71 -22.06 -6.02
C THR A 365 -16.21 -21.26 -4.84
N ILE A 366 -16.26 -21.87 -3.65
CA ILE A 366 -16.70 -21.24 -2.40
C ILE A 366 -15.51 -21.07 -1.48
N ILE A 367 -15.38 -19.87 -0.90
CA ILE A 367 -14.29 -19.50 0.01
C ILE A 367 -14.91 -19.11 1.35
N THR A 368 -14.44 -19.67 2.44
CA THR A 368 -14.76 -19.23 3.80
C THR A 368 -13.53 -18.62 4.45
N TYR A 369 -13.74 -17.70 5.38
CA TYR A 369 -12.62 -16.99 6.03
C TYR A 369 -12.58 -17.26 7.51
N THR A 370 -11.37 -17.19 8.07
CA THR A 370 -11.17 -17.27 9.52
C THR A 370 -11.73 -16.01 10.19
N PRO A 371 -12.32 -16.13 11.39
CA PRO A 371 -12.79 -14.94 12.12
C PRO A 371 -11.68 -13.97 12.54
N CYS A 372 -10.42 -14.45 12.59
CA CYS A 372 -9.32 -13.73 13.23
C CYS A 372 -8.47 -12.87 12.29
N CYS A 373 -8.29 -13.24 11.04
CA CYS A 373 -7.10 -12.77 10.31
C CYS A 373 -7.29 -12.65 8.79
N ASP A 374 -8.49 -12.45 8.30
CA ASP A 374 -8.84 -12.27 6.86
C ASP A 374 -8.23 -13.33 5.90
N ALA A 375 -7.79 -14.45 6.46
CA ALA A 375 -7.22 -15.55 5.70
C ALA A 375 -8.29 -16.61 5.38
N PRO A 376 -8.21 -17.30 4.22
CA PRO A 376 -9.14 -18.37 3.89
C PRO A 376 -9.10 -19.50 4.93
N ALA A 377 -10.27 -19.89 5.47
CA ALA A 377 -10.42 -21.07 6.31
C ALA A 377 -10.62 -22.33 5.47
N SER A 378 -11.39 -22.20 4.36
CA SER A 378 -11.53 -23.27 3.39
C SER A 378 -11.80 -22.73 1.98
N ILE A 379 -11.42 -23.55 0.98
CA ILE A 379 -11.76 -23.36 -0.43
C ILE A 379 -12.36 -24.65 -0.94
N THR A 380 -13.60 -24.60 -1.45
CA THR A 380 -14.30 -25.75 -2.04
C THR A 380 -14.44 -25.52 -3.54
N ASN A 381 -13.96 -26.44 -4.35
CA ASN A 381 -14.08 -26.36 -5.82
C ASN A 381 -15.47 -26.85 -6.31
N ALA A 382 -15.70 -26.75 -7.62
CA ALA A 382 -16.96 -27.16 -8.26
C ALA A 382 -17.26 -28.68 -8.16
N LEU A 383 -16.27 -29.52 -7.88
CA LEU A 383 -16.43 -30.97 -7.68
C LEU A 383 -16.80 -31.30 -6.22
N GLY A 384 -16.80 -30.31 -5.33
CA GLY A 384 -17.04 -30.48 -3.90
C GLY A 384 -15.77 -30.79 -3.11
N ASP A 385 -14.60 -30.87 -3.76
CA ASP A 385 -13.34 -31.06 -3.07
C ASP A 385 -12.95 -29.81 -2.29
N THR A 386 -12.48 -30.00 -1.06
CA THR A 386 -12.21 -28.93 -0.13
C THR A 386 -10.75 -28.93 0.30
N ALA A 387 -10.09 -27.76 0.23
CA ALA A 387 -8.85 -27.45 0.93
C ALA A 387 -9.18 -26.63 2.16
N ARG A 388 -8.62 -27.00 3.33
CA ARG A 388 -8.78 -26.32 4.62
C ARG A 388 -7.44 -25.85 5.13
N TYR A 389 -7.45 -24.71 5.84
CA TYR A 389 -6.25 -24.06 6.32
C TYR A 389 -6.38 -23.74 7.81
N SER A 390 -5.31 -23.95 8.55
CA SER A 390 -5.20 -23.55 9.96
C SER A 390 -4.07 -22.53 10.11
N TYR A 391 -4.24 -21.60 11.04
CA TYR A 391 -3.32 -20.50 11.27
C TYR A 391 -2.96 -20.42 12.75
N ASP A 392 -1.75 -19.97 13.03
CA ASP A 392 -1.33 -19.61 14.37
C ASP A 392 -1.90 -18.23 14.79
N ILE A 393 -1.65 -17.85 16.04
CA ILE A 393 -2.10 -16.56 16.60
C ILE A 393 -1.53 -15.32 15.89
N ARG A 394 -0.45 -15.49 15.12
CA ARG A 394 0.17 -14.43 14.28
C ARG A 394 -0.38 -14.40 12.84
N GLY A 395 -1.36 -15.27 12.54
CA GLY A 395 -1.95 -15.38 11.20
C GLY A 395 -1.07 -16.16 10.20
N ARG A 396 -0.03 -16.89 10.65
CA ARG A 396 0.80 -17.71 9.77
C ARG A 396 0.15 -19.08 9.57
N LYS A 397 0.14 -19.58 8.33
CA LYS A 397 -0.45 -20.89 8.01
C LYS A 397 0.38 -22.01 8.64
N ILE A 398 -0.23 -22.81 9.54
CA ILE A 398 0.41 -23.93 10.24
C ILE A 398 -0.01 -25.29 9.72
N ALA A 399 -1.16 -25.39 9.04
CA ALA A 399 -1.58 -26.62 8.39
C ALA A 399 -2.45 -26.34 7.18
N GLU A 400 -2.41 -27.27 6.22
CA GLU A 400 -3.36 -27.40 5.12
C GLU A 400 -3.73 -28.87 4.94
N TYR A 401 -5.01 -29.14 4.67
CA TYR A 401 -5.54 -30.50 4.54
C TYR A 401 -6.91 -30.49 3.84
N GLY A 402 -7.35 -31.64 3.39
CA GLY A 402 -8.66 -31.82 2.76
C GLY A 402 -8.60 -32.74 1.54
N THR A 403 -9.72 -32.83 0.80
CA THR A 403 -9.81 -33.69 -0.39
C THR A 403 -9.13 -33.07 -1.61
N ALA A 404 -9.02 -31.73 -1.65
CA ALA A 404 -8.43 -31.00 -2.78
C ALA A 404 -6.92 -30.81 -2.67
N ILE A 405 -6.30 -31.14 -1.54
CA ILE A 405 -4.90 -30.82 -1.25
C ILE A 405 -4.24 -31.89 -0.38
N GLN A 406 -2.96 -32.16 -0.66
CA GLN A 406 -2.18 -33.07 0.18
C GLN A 406 -1.93 -32.44 1.57
N PRO A 407 -2.21 -33.17 2.67
CA PRO A 407 -2.01 -32.65 4.01
C PRO A 407 -0.55 -32.24 4.27
N SER A 408 -0.36 -31.03 4.79
CA SER A 408 0.96 -30.48 5.10
C SER A 408 0.92 -29.65 6.38
N CYS A 409 2.00 -29.68 7.17
CA CYS A 409 2.19 -28.86 8.36
C CYS A 409 3.42 -27.97 8.20
N PHE A 410 3.33 -26.77 8.75
CA PHE A 410 4.36 -25.73 8.67
C PHE A 410 4.76 -25.31 10.08
N ALA A 411 6.06 -25.27 10.36
CA ALA A 411 6.59 -24.74 11.60
C ALA A 411 7.47 -23.51 11.32
N TYR A 412 7.44 -22.54 12.23
CA TYR A 412 8.16 -21.28 12.08
C TYR A 412 8.98 -20.97 13.32
N ASP A 413 10.10 -20.32 13.12
CA ASP A 413 10.83 -19.70 14.22
C ASP A 413 10.13 -18.39 14.68
N GLU A 414 10.69 -17.80 15.72
CA GLU A 414 10.15 -16.58 16.30
C GLU A 414 10.30 -15.35 15.39
N ALA A 415 11.25 -15.39 14.47
CA ALA A 415 11.42 -14.37 13.45
C ALA A 415 10.42 -14.51 12.27
N GLY A 416 9.59 -15.58 12.29
CA GLY A 416 8.61 -15.86 11.25
C GLY A 416 9.18 -16.62 10.04
N ARG A 417 10.42 -17.14 10.14
CA ARG A 417 11.02 -17.93 9.07
C ARG A 417 10.54 -19.36 9.16
N LEU A 418 10.20 -19.97 8.03
CA LEU A 418 9.82 -21.37 7.96
C LEU A 418 11.00 -22.28 8.41
N THR A 419 10.80 -23.10 9.43
CA THR A 419 11.80 -24.02 9.96
C THR A 419 11.54 -25.47 9.57
N SER A 420 10.27 -25.83 9.30
CA SER A 420 9.91 -27.18 8.90
C SER A 420 8.67 -27.17 8.02
N LEU A 421 8.70 -28.02 7.00
CA LEU A 421 7.56 -28.42 6.19
C LEU A 421 7.44 -29.94 6.24
N THR A 422 6.32 -30.43 6.77
CA THR A 422 6.01 -31.86 6.83
C THR A 422 4.83 -32.14 5.90
N THR A 423 4.99 -33.02 4.94
CA THR A 423 3.92 -33.49 4.06
C THR A 423 3.55 -34.91 4.44
N PHE A 424 2.25 -35.23 4.39
CA PHE A 424 1.73 -36.53 4.72
C PHE A 424 1.28 -37.22 3.42
N ARG A 425 1.77 -38.42 3.18
CA ARG A 425 1.18 -39.29 2.14
C ARG A 425 -0.13 -39.85 2.68
N THR A 426 -1.19 -39.69 1.93
CA THR A 426 -2.42 -40.48 2.14
C THR A 426 -2.18 -41.83 1.47
N ASP A 427 -1.51 -42.75 2.17
CA ASP A 427 -1.53 -44.13 1.77
C ASP A 427 -2.78 -44.74 2.39
N GLU A 428 -3.82 -44.88 1.57
CA GLU A 428 -5.08 -45.63 1.74
C GLU A 428 -5.94 -45.30 2.98
#